data_b35f7cd4fef34abbdfb3fc01aed519de
#
_entry.id   b35f7cd4fef34abbdfb3fc01aed519de
#
_cell.length_a   1.000
_cell.length_b   1.000
_cell.length_c   1.000
_cell.angle_alpha   90.00
_cell.angle_beta   90.00
_cell.angle_gamma   90.00
#
_symmetry.space_group_name_H-M   'P 1'
#
loop_
_entity.id
_entity.type
_entity.pdbx_description
1 polymer ?
#
loop_
_entity_poly.entity_id
_entity_poly.type
_entity_poly.pdbx_seq_one_letter_code
_entity_poly.pdbx_strand_id
1 'polypeptide(L)'
;MSGAARTLVLFPDAHGIARGKLVNRDCTRAVRVGFSSGVFSKDVYGHPVLFPVLAKPFGAADIKVDVTDHDGRELEGFATGLLGASAIAIGAVTDPRGDPHPLDFRAHLGNLLERTTGLCETRIGAELEFYLIGDDDRVHLAPDGQAYAFGGIGLRQRCLSDMLDALDGAGIVWRDLSQENEHDQYEIALAHTDPLEQADRIFLARMICRTVAASHGLRCTFIAVEHKDRSPSNLHLHVSARFDGSDMNASSKRIASGMRHVLDEAFLTLSPTRNSRHAQNIASFRSGASDISDGGRFSALRRLEEDGTPRVELRTPTSDANPYLAILLVLAGMNTAAASDAFPEPRPLDFDFANSITAFEESRLARAALPDETVSLYASMKRHEAQKAAEFATFEAERGALLKVL
;
A
#
# COMPACT_ATOMS: atom_id res chain seq x y z
N MET A 1 19.98 26.24 -23.15
CA MET A 1 20.07 26.50 -21.71
C MET A 1 19.75 25.17 -21.04
N SER A 2 20.73 24.49 -20.44
CA SER A 2 20.48 23.29 -19.65
C SER A 2 19.63 23.74 -18.44
N GLY A 3 18.35 23.34 -18.42
CA GLY A 3 17.50 23.58 -17.26
C GLY A 3 18.19 22.99 -16.02
N ALA A 4 18.19 23.73 -14.90
CA ALA A 4 18.72 23.23 -13.64
C ALA A 4 18.01 21.89 -13.33
N ALA A 5 18.80 20.86 -13.04
CA ALA A 5 18.27 19.56 -12.64
C ALA A 5 17.38 19.73 -11.39
N ARG A 6 16.19 19.15 -11.39
CA ARG A 6 15.24 19.19 -10.28
C ARG A 6 14.92 17.78 -9.84
N THR A 7 14.92 17.52 -8.56
CA THR A 7 14.54 16.22 -8.04
C THR A 7 13.32 16.34 -7.13
N LEU A 8 12.35 15.48 -7.33
CA LEU A 8 11.22 15.30 -6.43
C LEU A 8 11.64 14.31 -5.34
N VAL A 9 11.94 14.82 -4.15
CA VAL A 9 12.30 13.99 -2.99
C VAL A 9 11.03 13.62 -2.25
N LEU A 10 10.76 12.32 -2.15
CA LEU A 10 9.56 11.72 -1.57
C LEU A 10 9.90 10.82 -0.39
N PHE A 11 8.92 10.61 0.47
CA PHE A 11 8.89 9.54 1.46
C PHE A 11 7.42 9.19 1.80
N PRO A 12 7.11 7.93 2.16
CA PRO A 12 5.80 7.55 2.65
C PRO A 12 5.64 7.99 4.11
N ASP A 13 4.48 8.56 4.47
CA ASP A 13 4.12 8.70 5.87
C ASP A 13 3.58 7.37 6.44
N ALA A 14 3.11 7.38 7.70
CA ALA A 14 2.59 6.17 8.36
C ALA A 14 1.39 5.51 7.66
N HIS A 15 0.67 6.25 6.80
CA HIS A 15 -0.46 5.76 6.01
C HIS A 15 -0.05 5.36 4.58
N GLY A 16 1.22 5.50 4.21
CA GLY A 16 1.69 5.30 2.85
C GLY A 16 1.33 6.46 1.91
N ILE A 17 1.01 7.64 2.46
CA ILE A 17 0.74 8.84 1.67
C ILE A 17 2.06 9.50 1.29
N ALA A 18 2.18 9.91 0.02
CA ALA A 18 3.37 10.58 -0.49
C ALA A 18 3.55 11.97 0.13
N ARG A 19 4.66 12.16 0.83
CA ARG A 19 5.14 13.45 1.33
C ARG A 19 6.42 13.80 0.59
N GLY A 20 6.63 15.08 0.29
CA GLY A 20 7.83 15.42 -0.46
C GLY A 20 8.05 16.89 -0.72
N LYS A 21 9.19 17.17 -1.35
CA LYS A 21 9.59 18.50 -1.84
C LYS A 21 10.26 18.37 -3.19
N LEU A 22 9.98 19.35 -4.06
CA LEU A 22 10.79 19.57 -5.23
C LEU A 22 12.06 20.36 -4.84
N VAL A 23 13.22 19.79 -5.08
CA VAL A 23 14.51 20.45 -4.82
C VAL A 23 15.19 20.83 -6.13
N ASN A 24 15.73 22.06 -6.17
CA ASN A 24 16.38 22.60 -7.38
C ASN A 24 17.87 22.18 -7.40
N ARG A 25 18.09 20.89 -7.51
CA ARG A 25 19.41 20.28 -7.71
C ARG A 25 19.27 18.86 -8.20
N ASP A 26 20.34 18.37 -8.81
CA ASP A 26 20.51 16.97 -9.11
C ASP A 26 20.77 16.20 -7.80
N CYS A 27 19.92 15.24 -7.46
CA CYS A 27 20.08 14.36 -6.32
C CYS A 27 20.67 12.99 -6.73
N THR A 28 21.47 12.93 -7.78
CA THR A 28 22.30 11.75 -8.10
C THR A 28 23.41 11.52 -7.07
N ARG A 29 23.58 12.44 -6.11
CA ARG A 29 24.48 12.32 -4.96
C ARG A 29 23.68 12.36 -3.67
N ALA A 30 24.19 11.75 -2.60
CA ALA A 30 23.59 11.77 -1.27
C ALA A 30 23.10 13.16 -0.87
N VAL A 31 21.81 13.31 -0.64
CA VAL A 31 21.14 14.57 -0.32
C VAL A 31 20.28 14.40 0.93
N ARG A 32 20.46 15.31 1.85
CA ARG A 32 19.63 15.41 3.06
C ARG A 32 18.66 16.58 2.94
N VAL A 33 17.35 16.30 3.00
CA VAL A 33 16.28 17.31 2.89
C VAL A 33 15.48 17.37 4.20
N GLY A 34 15.32 18.58 4.76
CA GLY A 34 14.59 18.80 5.99
C GLY A 34 13.08 18.89 5.80
N PHE A 35 12.31 18.28 6.71
CA PHE A 35 10.85 18.36 6.78
C PHE A 35 10.41 18.56 8.24
N SER A 36 9.19 19.05 8.43
CA SER A 36 8.60 19.09 9.77
C SER A 36 8.23 17.68 10.23
N SER A 37 8.61 17.31 11.46
CA SER A 37 8.22 16.04 12.08
C SER A 37 6.70 15.87 12.20
N GLY A 38 5.95 16.98 12.18
CA GLY A 38 4.48 16.97 12.24
C GLY A 38 3.79 16.20 11.12
N VAL A 39 4.49 15.81 10.05
CA VAL A 39 3.92 14.98 8.99
C VAL A 39 3.56 13.57 9.49
N PHE A 40 4.30 13.02 10.45
CA PHE A 40 3.99 11.74 11.09
C PHE A 40 3.00 11.86 12.26
N SER A 41 2.65 13.08 12.66
CA SER A 41 1.63 13.35 13.69
C SER A 41 0.29 13.76 13.06
N LYS A 42 -0.07 13.14 11.96
CA LYS A 42 -1.37 13.30 11.28
C LYS A 42 -2.12 11.98 11.29
N ASP A 43 -3.43 12.05 11.57
CA ASP A 43 -4.32 10.91 11.34
C ASP A 43 -4.68 10.77 9.85
N VAL A 44 -5.38 9.69 9.51
CA VAL A 44 -5.82 9.42 8.13
C VAL A 44 -6.80 10.46 7.59
N TYR A 45 -7.38 11.29 8.45
CA TYR A 45 -8.28 12.41 8.06
C TYR A 45 -7.54 13.74 7.91
N GLY A 46 -6.22 13.76 8.18
CA GLY A 46 -5.36 14.94 8.09
C GLY A 46 -5.31 15.80 9.35
N HIS A 47 -5.94 15.37 10.46
CA HIS A 47 -5.91 16.10 11.72
C HIS A 47 -4.64 15.81 12.51
N PRO A 48 -4.15 16.78 13.35
CA PRO A 48 -3.01 16.54 14.20
C PRO A 48 -3.32 15.49 15.27
N VAL A 49 -2.37 14.58 15.48
CA VAL A 49 -2.38 13.61 16.58
C VAL A 49 -1.28 13.97 17.57
N LEU A 50 -1.66 14.20 18.83
CA LEU A 50 -0.70 14.49 19.88
C LEU A 50 -0.26 13.19 20.55
N PHE A 51 0.92 12.71 20.18
CA PHE A 51 1.53 11.57 20.85
C PHE A 51 2.41 12.04 22.00
N PRO A 52 2.15 11.62 23.25
CA PRO A 52 3.05 11.94 24.36
C PRO A 52 4.49 11.48 24.16
N VAL A 53 4.65 10.39 23.40
CA VAL A 53 5.97 9.79 23.08
C VAL A 53 6.67 10.56 21.97
N LEU A 54 5.96 10.99 20.91
CA LEU A 54 6.54 11.80 19.83
C LEU A 54 6.83 13.23 20.23
N ALA A 55 6.18 13.75 21.27
CA ALA A 55 6.41 15.11 21.76
C ALA A 55 7.79 15.32 22.38
N LYS A 56 8.50 14.26 22.77
CA LYS A 56 9.82 14.38 23.41
C LYS A 56 11.01 14.32 22.46
N PRO A 57 11.14 13.34 21.55
CA PRO A 57 12.24 13.35 20.57
C PRO A 57 11.92 14.08 19.27
N PHE A 58 10.65 14.14 18.84
CA PHE A 58 10.27 14.67 17.52
C PHE A 58 9.40 15.94 17.58
N GLY A 59 8.91 16.34 18.75
CA GLY A 59 7.84 17.32 18.92
C GLY A 59 8.14 18.75 18.48
N ALA A 60 9.42 19.12 18.29
CA ALA A 60 9.83 20.45 17.82
C ALA A 60 11.01 20.38 16.83
N ALA A 61 11.56 19.22 16.57
CA ALA A 61 12.71 19.04 15.70
C ALA A 61 12.26 18.68 14.27
N ASP A 62 12.97 19.19 13.28
CA ASP A 62 12.82 18.74 11.90
C ASP A 62 13.31 17.30 11.76
N ILE A 63 12.59 16.52 10.97
CA ILE A 63 13.10 15.25 10.44
C ILE A 63 13.95 15.53 9.21
N LYS A 64 14.82 14.59 8.88
CA LYS A 64 15.59 14.60 7.65
C LYS A 64 15.18 13.44 6.78
N VAL A 65 15.14 13.67 5.49
CA VAL A 65 14.99 12.62 4.50
C VAL A 65 16.33 12.48 3.81
N ASP A 66 16.95 11.33 4.02
CA ASP A 66 18.24 10.99 3.45
C ASP A 66 18.01 10.20 2.17
N VAL A 67 18.44 10.76 1.06
CA VAL A 67 18.49 10.11 -0.24
C VAL A 67 19.92 9.67 -0.45
N THR A 68 20.12 8.37 -0.60
CA THR A 68 21.42 7.78 -0.90
C THR A 68 21.54 7.51 -2.40
N ASP A 69 22.76 7.29 -2.90
CA ASP A 69 23.01 6.98 -4.31
C ASP A 69 22.29 5.68 -4.77
N HIS A 70 21.87 4.84 -3.83
CA HIS A 70 21.11 3.62 -4.11
C HIS A 70 19.60 3.86 -4.22
N ASP A 71 19.09 4.99 -3.69
CA ASP A 71 17.66 5.33 -3.68
C ASP A 71 17.29 6.27 -4.84
N GLY A 72 18.28 6.86 -5.51
CA GLY A 72 18.11 7.77 -6.63
C GLY A 72 17.89 7.00 -7.93
N ARG A 73 16.62 6.80 -8.32
CA ARG A 73 16.29 6.37 -9.68
C ARG A 73 16.18 7.59 -10.57
N GLU A 74 17.02 7.67 -11.60
CA GLU A 74 16.75 8.53 -12.74
C GLU A 74 15.51 8.00 -13.44
N LEU A 75 14.40 8.70 -13.30
CA LEU A 75 13.16 8.37 -13.97
C LEU A 75 13.03 9.25 -15.20
N GLU A 76 13.52 8.78 -16.33
CA GLU A 76 13.32 9.44 -17.61
C GLU A 76 11.82 9.49 -17.94
N GLY A 77 11.32 10.67 -18.25
CA GLY A 77 9.98 10.87 -18.79
C GLY A 77 8.92 11.33 -17.81
N PHE A 78 8.57 10.55 -16.78
CA PHE A 78 7.51 10.95 -15.82
C PHE A 78 7.90 12.19 -15.01
N ALA A 79 9.14 12.24 -14.56
CA ALA A 79 9.65 13.36 -13.78
C ALA A 79 9.62 14.69 -14.57
N THR A 80 9.80 14.67 -15.88
CA THR A 80 9.76 15.88 -16.73
C THR A 80 8.36 16.48 -16.83
N GLY A 81 7.29 15.69 -16.68
CA GLY A 81 5.90 16.15 -16.63
C GLY A 81 5.50 16.72 -15.27
N LEU A 82 6.09 16.24 -14.16
CA LEU A 82 5.76 16.65 -12.82
C LEU A 82 6.62 17.83 -12.36
N LEU A 83 6.12 19.06 -12.54
CA LEU A 83 6.83 20.29 -12.16
C LEU A 83 8.21 20.45 -12.82
N GLY A 84 8.47 19.75 -13.95
CA GLY A 84 9.76 19.75 -14.62
C GLY A 84 10.87 19.11 -13.79
N ALA A 85 10.56 18.15 -12.92
CA ALA A 85 11.56 17.34 -12.24
C ALA A 85 12.27 16.43 -13.24
N SER A 86 13.57 16.23 -13.08
CA SER A 86 14.38 15.31 -13.87
C SER A 86 14.55 13.94 -13.21
N ALA A 87 14.21 13.84 -11.91
CA ALA A 87 14.29 12.60 -11.15
C ALA A 87 13.28 12.56 -10.00
N ILE A 88 12.93 11.37 -9.55
CA ILE A 88 12.24 11.11 -8.29
C ILE A 88 13.17 10.28 -7.40
N ALA A 89 13.23 10.63 -6.13
CA ALA A 89 13.96 9.87 -5.14
C ALA A 89 13.06 9.60 -3.93
N ILE A 90 13.02 8.34 -3.48
CA ILE A 90 12.33 7.96 -2.24
C ILE A 90 13.40 7.75 -1.18
N GLY A 91 13.42 8.61 -0.16
CA GLY A 91 14.45 8.56 0.87
C GLY A 91 13.99 7.94 2.18
N ALA A 92 14.96 7.54 3.00
CA ALA A 92 14.76 7.10 4.37
C ALA A 92 14.59 8.30 5.31
N VAL A 93 13.72 8.18 6.29
CA VAL A 93 13.42 9.25 7.24
C VAL A 93 14.20 9.05 8.53
N THR A 94 14.96 10.08 8.90
CA THR A 94 15.79 10.10 10.12
C THR A 94 15.48 11.31 11.00
N ASP A 95 15.78 11.17 12.29
CA ASP A 95 15.81 12.30 13.21
C ASP A 95 17.05 13.19 12.95
N PRO A 96 17.19 14.36 13.62
CA PRO A 96 18.36 15.22 13.45
C PRO A 96 19.70 14.57 13.82
N ARG A 97 19.69 13.49 14.59
CA ARG A 97 20.89 12.72 14.99
C ARG A 97 21.27 11.66 13.97
N GLY A 98 20.33 11.34 13.03
CA GLY A 98 20.48 10.29 12.04
C GLY A 98 19.87 8.95 12.46
N ASP A 99 19.13 8.89 13.58
CA ASP A 99 18.43 7.69 13.99
C ASP A 99 17.16 7.49 13.11
N PRO A 100 16.81 6.26 12.68
CA PRO A 100 15.63 5.99 11.88
C PRO A 100 14.34 6.43 12.55
N HIS A 101 13.40 7.02 11.79
CA HIS A 101 12.09 7.38 12.32
C HIS A 101 11.25 6.12 12.60
N PRO A 102 10.62 5.97 13.79
CA PRO A 102 9.88 4.75 14.16
C PRO A 102 8.75 4.37 13.19
N LEU A 103 8.12 5.35 12.54
CA LEU A 103 7.02 5.12 11.59
C LEU A 103 7.48 5.14 10.12
N ASP A 104 8.78 5.03 9.84
CA ASP A 104 9.29 4.82 8.49
C ASP A 104 9.23 3.33 8.13
N PHE A 105 8.07 2.88 7.66
CA PHE A 105 7.87 1.48 7.29
C PHE A 105 8.68 1.05 6.06
N ARG A 106 9.10 1.99 5.20
CA ARG A 106 10.01 1.70 4.09
C ARG A 106 11.37 1.26 4.61
N ALA A 107 11.93 2.01 5.56
CA ALA A 107 13.20 1.65 6.20
C ALA A 107 13.09 0.33 6.99
N HIS A 108 11.98 0.09 7.70
CA HIS A 108 11.77 -1.18 8.39
C HIS A 108 11.69 -2.37 7.42
N LEU A 109 11.05 -2.22 6.25
CA LEU A 109 11.01 -3.23 5.21
C LEU A 109 12.42 -3.53 4.66
N GLY A 110 13.19 -2.49 4.34
CA GLY A 110 14.59 -2.64 3.92
C GLY A 110 15.42 -3.40 4.95
N ASN A 111 15.35 -3.01 6.22
CA ASN A 111 16.04 -3.67 7.31
C ASN A 111 15.61 -5.14 7.52
N LEU A 112 14.33 -5.47 7.27
CA LEU A 112 13.87 -6.85 7.34
C LEU A 112 14.50 -7.67 6.21
N LEU A 113 14.50 -7.16 4.99
CA LEU A 113 15.08 -7.84 3.82
C LEU A 113 16.57 -8.12 4.00
N GLU A 114 17.34 -7.16 4.55
CA GLU A 114 18.77 -7.35 4.84
C GLU A 114 19.01 -8.47 5.87
N ARG A 115 18.10 -8.64 6.83
CA ARG A 115 18.22 -9.66 7.91
C ARG A 115 17.56 -10.99 7.56
N THR A 116 16.79 -11.06 6.45
CA THR A 116 16.05 -12.27 6.10
C THR A 116 16.97 -13.26 5.40
N THR A 117 17.35 -14.30 6.11
CA THR A 117 18.08 -15.44 5.55
C THR A 117 17.09 -16.56 5.18
N GLY A 118 17.39 -17.32 4.11
CA GLY A 118 16.57 -18.46 3.68
C GLY A 118 15.35 -18.13 2.82
N LEU A 119 15.14 -16.86 2.45
CA LEU A 119 14.23 -16.44 1.38
C LEU A 119 15.05 -16.16 0.11
N CYS A 120 15.06 -17.11 -0.80
CA CYS A 120 15.69 -16.95 -2.10
C CYS A 120 14.64 -16.50 -3.10
N GLU A 121 14.99 -15.51 -3.91
CA GLU A 121 14.20 -15.09 -5.08
C GLU A 121 12.71 -14.77 -4.77
N THR A 122 12.44 -14.02 -3.70
CA THR A 122 11.08 -13.54 -3.45
C THR A 122 10.69 -12.50 -4.50
N ARG A 123 9.51 -12.67 -5.11
CA ARG A 123 8.91 -11.73 -6.05
C ARG A 123 7.48 -11.43 -5.61
N ILE A 124 7.12 -10.17 -5.69
CA ILE A 124 5.77 -9.70 -5.36
C ILE A 124 5.19 -8.97 -6.56
N GLY A 125 4.00 -9.40 -7.02
CA GLY A 125 3.13 -8.66 -7.93
C GLY A 125 2.01 -8.00 -7.16
N ALA A 126 1.35 -7.01 -7.76
CA ALA A 126 0.22 -6.33 -7.12
C ALA A 126 -0.87 -6.03 -8.14
N GLU A 127 -2.12 -6.22 -7.74
CA GLU A 127 -3.30 -5.71 -8.44
C GLU A 127 -3.82 -4.54 -7.62
N LEU A 128 -3.83 -3.33 -8.21
CA LEU A 128 -4.17 -2.08 -7.56
C LEU A 128 -5.48 -1.55 -8.11
N GLU A 129 -6.55 -1.65 -7.34
CA GLU A 129 -7.88 -1.17 -7.71
C GLU A 129 -8.09 0.27 -7.24
N PHE A 130 -8.86 1.04 -8.03
CA PHE A 130 -9.18 2.43 -7.74
C PHE A 130 -10.46 2.89 -8.45
N TYR A 131 -11.03 4.00 -7.97
CA TYR A 131 -12.10 4.70 -8.64
C TYR A 131 -11.63 6.02 -9.25
N LEU A 132 -12.19 6.35 -10.43
CA LEU A 132 -12.09 7.68 -11.06
C LEU A 132 -13.39 8.43 -10.87
N ILE A 133 -13.40 9.43 -9.99
CA ILE A 133 -14.58 10.22 -9.65
C ILE A 133 -14.53 11.53 -10.44
N GLY A 134 -15.58 11.82 -11.23
CA GLY A 134 -15.80 13.11 -11.89
C GLY A 134 -16.74 13.98 -11.08
N ASP A 135 -16.65 15.29 -11.29
CA ASP A 135 -17.59 16.26 -10.71
C ASP A 135 -18.91 16.32 -11.50
N ASP A 136 -19.00 15.58 -12.61
CA ASP A 136 -20.15 15.55 -13.49
C ASP A 136 -21.00 14.30 -13.25
N ASP A 137 -22.33 14.46 -13.41
CA ASP A 137 -23.31 13.37 -13.35
C ASP A 137 -23.18 12.35 -14.51
N ARG A 138 -22.08 12.35 -15.26
CA ARG A 138 -21.81 11.42 -16.36
C ARG A 138 -21.49 10.00 -15.90
N VAL A 139 -21.49 9.78 -14.61
CA VAL A 139 -21.38 8.47 -13.95
C VAL A 139 -22.34 7.43 -14.54
N HIS A 140 -23.40 7.86 -15.21
CA HIS A 140 -24.45 6.97 -15.76
C HIS A 140 -24.22 6.53 -17.22
N LEU A 141 -23.09 6.89 -17.85
CA LEU A 141 -22.85 6.55 -19.25
C LEU A 141 -22.02 5.28 -19.46
N ALA A 142 -21.39 4.75 -18.42
CA ALA A 142 -20.68 3.49 -18.48
C ALA A 142 -21.66 2.33 -18.23
N PRO A 143 -21.49 1.18 -18.89
CA PRO A 143 -22.27 -0.02 -18.58
C PRO A 143 -21.99 -0.45 -17.13
N ASP A 144 -23.04 -0.53 -16.32
CA ASP A 144 -22.94 -0.99 -14.94
C ASP A 144 -22.62 -2.49 -14.84
N GLY A 145 -21.85 -2.83 -13.80
CA GLY A 145 -21.80 -4.19 -13.25
C GLY A 145 -21.16 -5.24 -14.15
N GLN A 146 -20.29 -4.84 -15.07
CA GLN A 146 -19.66 -5.79 -15.98
C GLN A 146 -18.13 -5.68 -15.91
N ALA A 147 -17.53 -6.44 -15.01
CA ALA A 147 -16.08 -6.62 -15.00
C ALA A 147 -15.57 -6.95 -16.42
N TYR A 148 -14.45 -6.35 -16.79
CA TYR A 148 -13.82 -6.49 -18.11
C TYR A 148 -14.61 -5.89 -19.30
N ALA A 149 -15.66 -5.11 -19.04
CA ALA A 149 -16.38 -4.41 -20.08
C ALA A 149 -15.51 -3.30 -20.68
N PHE A 150 -15.10 -3.45 -21.93
CA PHE A 150 -14.18 -2.51 -22.59
C PHE A 150 -14.81 -1.11 -22.81
N GLY A 151 -16.14 -1.02 -22.80
CA GLY A 151 -16.85 0.26 -22.91
C GLY A 151 -16.53 1.25 -21.79
N GLY A 152 -16.29 0.78 -20.56
CA GLY A 152 -15.91 1.62 -19.43
C GLY A 152 -14.50 2.23 -19.57
N ILE A 153 -13.57 1.46 -20.11
CA ILE A 153 -12.23 1.98 -20.47
C ILE A 153 -12.37 3.10 -21.51
N GLY A 154 -13.23 2.93 -22.51
CA GLY A 154 -13.44 3.91 -23.57
C GLY A 154 -13.89 5.29 -23.07
N LEU A 155 -14.70 5.35 -22.01
CA LEU A 155 -15.18 6.61 -21.43
C LEU A 155 -14.05 7.43 -20.78
N ARG A 156 -13.08 6.76 -20.17
CA ARG A 156 -11.93 7.38 -19.49
C ARG A 156 -10.62 7.21 -20.26
N GLN A 157 -10.70 6.80 -21.52
CA GLN A 157 -9.54 6.41 -22.34
C GLN A 157 -8.36 7.36 -22.25
N ARG A 158 -8.60 8.68 -22.38
CA ARG A 158 -7.49 9.66 -22.35
C ARG A 158 -6.80 9.68 -20.98
N CYS A 159 -7.56 9.72 -19.90
CA CYS A 159 -7.01 9.73 -18.55
C CYS A 159 -6.25 8.43 -18.25
N LEU A 160 -6.83 7.29 -18.61
CA LEU A 160 -6.20 5.97 -18.41
C LEU A 160 -4.96 5.80 -19.26
N SER A 161 -4.96 6.23 -20.53
CA SER A 161 -3.76 6.22 -21.39
C SER A 161 -2.65 7.07 -20.80
N ASP A 162 -2.95 8.31 -20.40
CA ASP A 162 -1.96 9.20 -19.80
C ASP A 162 -1.42 8.66 -18.45
N MET A 163 -2.24 7.90 -17.69
CA MET A 163 -1.78 7.20 -16.50
C MET A 163 -0.76 6.12 -16.85
N LEU A 164 -1.05 5.28 -17.86
CA LEU A 164 -0.15 4.21 -18.28
C LEU A 164 1.15 4.80 -18.84
N ASP A 165 1.08 5.84 -19.68
CA ASP A 165 2.27 6.54 -20.21
C ASP A 165 3.12 7.14 -19.06
N ALA A 166 2.47 7.65 -18.02
CA ALA A 166 3.17 8.17 -16.84
C ALA A 166 3.81 7.07 -15.98
N LEU A 167 3.18 5.91 -15.87
CA LEU A 167 3.76 4.73 -15.21
C LEU A 167 4.99 4.22 -15.99
N ASP A 168 4.87 4.11 -17.32
CA ASP A 168 5.98 3.72 -18.20
C ASP A 168 7.15 4.70 -18.09
N GLY A 169 6.85 6.01 -18.10
CA GLY A 169 7.85 7.08 -17.91
C GLY A 169 8.52 7.04 -16.52
N ALA A 170 7.84 6.47 -15.52
CA ALA A 170 8.40 6.23 -14.18
C ALA A 170 9.13 4.89 -14.07
N GLY A 171 9.24 4.11 -15.13
CA GLY A 171 9.85 2.77 -15.10
C GLY A 171 9.04 1.76 -14.28
N ILE A 172 7.74 2.04 -14.04
CA ILE A 172 6.84 1.12 -13.36
C ILE A 172 6.25 0.17 -14.38
N VAL A 173 6.71 -1.07 -14.35
CA VAL A 173 6.22 -2.10 -15.27
C VAL A 173 4.86 -2.59 -14.82
N TRP A 174 3.86 -2.41 -15.65
CA TRP A 174 2.51 -2.95 -15.47
C TRP A 174 2.24 -4.06 -16.50
N ARG A 175 1.27 -4.92 -16.25
CA ARG A 175 0.91 -6.07 -17.10
C ARG A 175 -0.37 -5.83 -17.87
N ASP A 176 -1.39 -5.38 -17.17
CA ASP A 176 -2.71 -5.13 -17.73
C ASP A 176 -3.44 -4.03 -16.96
N LEU A 177 -4.47 -3.49 -17.62
CA LEU A 177 -5.45 -2.56 -17.10
C LEU A 177 -6.82 -3.10 -17.43
N SER A 178 -7.70 -3.24 -16.44
CA SER A 178 -9.06 -3.66 -16.64
C SER A 178 -10.07 -2.73 -15.96
N GLN A 179 -11.30 -2.75 -16.46
CA GLN A 179 -12.45 -2.26 -15.72
C GLN A 179 -12.87 -3.34 -14.72
N GLU A 180 -13.11 -2.92 -13.49
CA GLU A 180 -13.65 -3.76 -12.43
C GLU A 180 -15.19 -3.85 -12.47
N ASN A 181 -15.80 -4.39 -11.39
CA ASN A 181 -17.23 -4.66 -11.34
C ASN A 181 -18.10 -3.41 -11.48
N GLU A 182 -17.60 -2.27 -11.04
CA GLU A 182 -18.35 -1.02 -11.02
C GLU A 182 -17.91 -0.10 -12.17
N HIS A 183 -18.82 0.77 -12.61
CA HIS A 183 -18.41 1.83 -13.50
C HIS A 183 -17.42 2.76 -12.81
N ASP A 184 -16.48 3.29 -13.59
CA ASP A 184 -15.36 4.12 -13.08
C ASP A 184 -14.47 3.42 -12.04
N GLN A 185 -14.59 2.10 -11.85
CA GLN A 185 -13.65 1.26 -11.09
C GLN A 185 -12.70 0.55 -12.05
N TYR A 186 -11.41 0.67 -11.77
CA TYR A 186 -10.33 0.12 -12.59
C TYR A 186 -9.31 -0.61 -11.73
N GLU A 187 -8.60 -1.54 -12.36
CA GLU A 187 -7.47 -2.24 -11.79
C GLU A 187 -6.26 -2.10 -12.70
N ILE A 188 -5.10 -1.84 -12.11
CA ILE A 188 -3.80 -1.94 -12.79
C ILE A 188 -3.01 -3.06 -12.13
N ALA A 189 -2.66 -4.09 -12.91
CA ALA A 189 -1.80 -5.16 -12.46
C ALA A 189 -0.33 -4.77 -12.68
N LEU A 190 0.41 -4.58 -11.57
CA LEU A 190 1.85 -4.30 -11.57
C LEU A 190 2.65 -5.60 -11.69
N ALA A 191 3.67 -5.60 -12.55
CA ALA A 191 4.52 -6.76 -12.74
C ALA A 191 5.31 -7.13 -11.47
N HIS A 192 5.60 -8.41 -11.32
CA HIS A 192 6.38 -8.94 -10.19
C HIS A 192 7.79 -8.35 -10.16
N THR A 193 8.21 -7.94 -8.98
CA THR A 193 9.58 -7.47 -8.71
C THR A 193 9.98 -7.76 -7.27
N ASP A 194 11.14 -7.26 -6.83
CA ASP A 194 11.60 -7.38 -5.46
C ASP A 194 10.64 -6.70 -4.47
N PRO A 195 10.52 -7.20 -3.23
CA PRO A 195 9.51 -6.72 -2.28
C PRO A 195 9.57 -5.21 -1.99
N LEU A 196 10.76 -4.65 -1.77
CA LEU A 196 10.90 -3.21 -1.52
C LEU A 196 10.57 -2.40 -2.77
N GLU A 197 11.05 -2.85 -3.93
CA GLU A 197 10.71 -2.23 -5.20
C GLU A 197 9.22 -2.29 -5.49
N GLN A 198 8.54 -3.39 -5.17
CA GLN A 198 7.09 -3.48 -5.36
C GLN A 198 6.33 -2.51 -4.46
N ALA A 199 6.76 -2.36 -3.20
CA ALA A 199 6.18 -1.36 -2.30
C ALA A 199 6.38 0.07 -2.85
N ASP A 200 7.56 0.39 -3.36
CA ASP A 200 7.88 1.67 -4.01
C ASP A 200 7.02 1.89 -5.26
N ARG A 201 6.84 0.85 -6.10
CA ARG A 201 5.98 0.92 -7.30
C ARG A 201 4.51 1.20 -6.96
N ILE A 202 3.94 0.51 -5.96
CA ILE A 202 2.56 0.76 -5.50
C ILE A 202 2.43 2.19 -4.97
N PHE A 203 3.37 2.64 -4.15
CA PHE A 203 3.41 3.99 -3.60
C PHE A 203 3.44 5.06 -4.69
N LEU A 204 4.35 4.91 -5.67
CA LEU A 204 4.47 5.83 -6.81
C LEU A 204 3.25 5.76 -7.73
N ALA A 205 2.74 4.57 -8.03
CA ALA A 205 1.58 4.40 -8.90
C ALA A 205 0.36 5.14 -8.34
N ARG A 206 0.10 5.07 -7.03
CA ARG A 206 -0.97 5.84 -6.39
C ARG A 206 -0.80 7.34 -6.57
N MET A 207 0.41 7.85 -6.37
CA MET A 207 0.71 9.28 -6.55
C MET A 207 0.55 9.70 -8.02
N ILE A 208 1.06 8.91 -8.95
CA ILE A 208 1.00 9.15 -10.39
C ILE A 208 -0.45 9.19 -10.86
N CYS A 209 -1.22 8.14 -10.57
CA CYS A 209 -2.63 8.06 -10.99
C CYS A 209 -3.46 9.23 -10.48
N ARG A 210 -3.24 9.65 -9.22
CA ARG A 210 -3.91 10.84 -8.66
C ARG A 210 -3.52 12.12 -9.37
N THR A 211 -2.24 12.30 -9.67
CA THR A 211 -1.73 13.50 -10.33
C THR A 211 -2.27 13.61 -11.75
N VAL A 212 -2.25 12.50 -12.49
CA VAL A 212 -2.78 12.44 -13.85
C VAL A 212 -4.30 12.67 -13.86
N ALA A 213 -5.05 11.99 -12.98
CA ALA A 213 -6.50 12.19 -12.88
C ALA A 213 -6.86 13.66 -12.63
N ALA A 214 -6.14 14.33 -11.71
CA ALA A 214 -6.35 15.74 -11.43
C ALA A 214 -6.15 16.63 -12.66
N SER A 215 -5.20 16.32 -13.54
CA SER A 215 -4.99 17.06 -14.80
C SER A 215 -6.14 16.89 -15.80
N HIS A 216 -6.92 15.83 -15.66
CA HIS A 216 -8.14 15.57 -16.42
C HIS A 216 -9.43 16.06 -15.73
N GLY A 217 -9.32 16.79 -14.60
CA GLY A 217 -10.48 17.22 -13.82
C GLY A 217 -11.18 16.06 -13.10
N LEU A 218 -10.49 14.94 -12.91
CA LEU A 218 -10.98 13.77 -12.21
C LEU A 218 -10.26 13.61 -10.88
N ARG A 219 -10.88 12.87 -9.96
CA ARG A 219 -10.24 12.40 -8.74
C ARG A 219 -10.02 10.91 -8.82
N CYS A 220 -8.77 10.47 -8.74
CA CYS A 220 -8.43 9.08 -8.50
C CYS A 220 -8.37 8.84 -7.00
N THR A 221 -9.08 7.83 -6.51
CA THR A 221 -9.09 7.47 -5.08
C THR A 221 -8.82 6.01 -4.86
N PHE A 222 -8.06 5.74 -3.80
CA PHE A 222 -7.71 4.41 -3.30
C PHE A 222 -8.38 4.11 -1.96
N ILE A 223 -9.41 4.88 -1.54
CA ILE A 223 -10.18 4.49 -0.36
C ILE A 223 -10.83 3.13 -0.60
N ALA A 224 -10.91 2.32 0.44
CA ALA A 224 -11.40 0.96 0.32
C ALA A 224 -12.85 0.89 -0.17
N VAL A 225 -13.73 1.74 0.36
CA VAL A 225 -15.14 1.79 -0.01
C VAL A 225 -15.52 3.20 -0.43
N GLU A 226 -15.65 3.37 -1.74
CA GLU A 226 -16.06 4.64 -2.34
C GLU A 226 -17.55 4.88 -2.15
N HIS A 227 -18.37 3.83 -2.27
CA HIS A 227 -19.80 3.87 -2.04
C HIS A 227 -20.25 2.61 -1.31
N LYS A 228 -21.13 2.76 -0.31
CA LYS A 228 -21.54 1.65 0.58
C LYS A 228 -22.19 0.45 -0.13
N ASP A 229 -22.76 0.68 -1.31
CA ASP A 229 -23.48 -0.32 -2.10
C ASP A 229 -22.68 -0.77 -3.33
N ARG A 230 -21.39 -0.39 -3.45
CA ARG A 230 -20.51 -0.75 -4.56
C ARG A 230 -19.35 -1.62 -4.11
N SER A 231 -18.73 -2.27 -5.08
CA SER A 231 -17.55 -3.10 -4.86
C SER A 231 -16.41 -2.29 -4.22
N PRO A 232 -15.75 -2.85 -3.20
CA PRO A 232 -14.60 -2.19 -2.60
C PRO A 232 -13.40 -2.20 -3.54
N SER A 233 -12.45 -1.29 -3.31
CA SER A 233 -11.14 -1.29 -3.96
C SER A 233 -10.12 -2.06 -3.12
N ASN A 234 -9.39 -2.96 -3.76
CA ASN A 234 -8.44 -3.88 -3.15
C ASN A 234 -7.01 -3.63 -3.63
N LEU A 235 -6.08 -4.16 -2.87
CA LEU A 235 -4.68 -4.32 -3.22
C LEU A 235 -4.32 -5.80 -3.08
N HIS A 236 -4.53 -6.60 -4.11
CA HIS A 236 -4.13 -7.99 -4.06
C HIS A 236 -2.60 -8.10 -4.18
N LEU A 237 -1.99 -8.91 -3.32
CA LEU A 237 -0.55 -9.15 -3.35
C LEU A 237 -0.28 -10.59 -3.78
N HIS A 238 0.43 -10.75 -4.89
CA HIS A 238 0.84 -12.04 -5.42
C HIS A 238 2.28 -12.31 -5.03
N VAL A 239 2.51 -13.32 -4.23
CA VAL A 239 3.85 -13.65 -3.71
C VAL A 239 4.30 -15.01 -4.24
N SER A 240 5.48 -15.02 -4.82
CA SER A 240 6.26 -16.21 -5.10
C SER A 240 7.61 -16.12 -4.39
N ALA A 241 8.07 -17.21 -3.81
CA ALA A 241 9.36 -17.29 -3.15
C ALA A 241 9.88 -18.73 -3.19
N ARG A 242 11.19 -18.88 -3.15
CA ARG A 242 11.83 -20.17 -2.97
C ARG A 242 12.56 -20.17 -1.63
N PHE A 243 12.37 -21.21 -0.85
CA PHE A 243 13.09 -21.44 0.40
C PHE A 243 14.14 -22.52 0.18
N ASP A 244 15.30 -22.36 0.82
CA ASP A 244 16.40 -23.32 0.70
C ASP A 244 15.96 -24.74 1.03
N GLY A 245 16.26 -25.67 0.14
CA GLY A 245 15.92 -27.10 0.30
C GLY A 245 14.43 -27.43 0.07
N SER A 246 13.59 -26.47 -0.30
CA SER A 246 12.17 -26.68 -0.56
C SER A 246 11.88 -26.74 -2.05
N ASP A 247 10.95 -27.61 -2.45
CA ASP A 247 10.34 -27.53 -3.78
C ASP A 247 9.33 -26.37 -3.85
N MET A 248 8.81 -26.09 -5.05
CA MET A 248 7.88 -24.99 -5.28
C MET A 248 6.55 -25.16 -4.53
N ASN A 249 6.07 -26.39 -4.36
CA ASN A 249 4.83 -26.66 -3.63
C ASN A 249 5.01 -26.43 -2.13
N ALA A 250 6.11 -26.90 -1.55
CA ALA A 250 6.47 -26.63 -0.15
C ALA A 250 6.64 -25.12 0.09
N SER A 251 7.26 -24.41 -0.86
CA SER A 251 7.41 -22.96 -0.82
C SER A 251 6.06 -22.26 -0.81
N SER A 252 5.12 -22.64 -1.68
CA SER A 252 3.77 -22.04 -1.70
C SER A 252 2.98 -22.29 -0.41
N LYS A 253 3.10 -23.46 0.18
CA LYS A 253 2.50 -23.78 1.50
C LYS A 253 3.07 -22.89 2.60
N ARG A 254 4.39 -22.69 2.62
CA ARG A 254 5.05 -21.82 3.59
C ARG A 254 4.64 -20.36 3.42
N ILE A 255 4.54 -19.86 2.19
CA ILE A 255 4.00 -18.51 1.88
C ILE A 255 2.60 -18.36 2.45
N ALA A 256 1.70 -19.29 2.13
CA ALA A 256 0.31 -19.24 2.59
C ALA A 256 0.20 -19.32 4.11
N SER A 257 1.00 -20.16 4.77
CA SER A 257 1.05 -20.22 6.23
C SER A 257 1.53 -18.91 6.85
N GLY A 258 2.54 -18.26 6.24
CA GLY A 258 3.02 -16.96 6.68
C GLY A 258 1.97 -15.86 6.52
N MET A 259 1.27 -15.82 5.39
CA MET A 259 0.18 -14.86 5.15
C MET A 259 -0.98 -15.04 6.15
N ARG A 260 -1.25 -16.27 6.58
CA ARG A 260 -2.26 -16.52 7.62
C ARG A 260 -1.93 -15.89 8.95
N HIS A 261 -0.66 -15.89 9.37
CA HIS A 261 -0.26 -15.17 10.58
C HIS A 261 -0.60 -13.67 10.48
N VAL A 262 -0.45 -13.07 9.29
CA VAL A 262 -0.86 -11.67 9.08
C VAL A 262 -2.36 -11.51 9.21
N LEU A 263 -3.14 -12.42 8.63
CA LEU A 263 -4.61 -12.39 8.73
C LEU A 263 -5.08 -12.54 10.17
N ASP A 264 -4.46 -13.44 10.93
CA ASP A 264 -4.89 -13.77 12.31
C ASP A 264 -4.42 -12.72 13.34
N GLU A 265 -3.24 -12.10 13.16
CA GLU A 265 -2.62 -11.26 14.18
C GLU A 265 -2.47 -9.78 13.77
N ALA A 266 -2.45 -9.48 12.48
CA ALA A 266 -2.10 -8.14 11.98
C ALA A 266 -3.05 -7.64 10.89
N PHE A 267 -4.29 -8.10 10.88
CA PHE A 267 -5.31 -7.71 9.90
C PHE A 267 -5.51 -6.19 9.79
N LEU A 268 -5.23 -5.45 10.88
CA LEU A 268 -5.22 -3.99 10.90
C LEU A 268 -4.38 -3.38 9.74
N THR A 269 -3.28 -4.01 9.38
CA THR A 269 -2.35 -3.47 8.38
C THR A 269 -2.80 -3.71 6.95
N LEU A 270 -3.70 -4.67 6.75
CA LEU A 270 -4.30 -5.00 5.47
C LEU A 270 -5.58 -4.19 5.20
N SER A 271 -6.26 -3.76 6.26
CA SER A 271 -7.52 -3.03 6.21
C SER A 271 -7.48 -1.95 7.30
N PRO A 272 -6.78 -0.80 7.04
CA PRO A 272 -6.27 0.07 8.11
C PRO A 272 -7.21 1.16 8.59
N THR A 273 -8.41 1.30 8.01
CA THR A 273 -9.36 2.36 8.34
C THR A 273 -10.72 1.78 8.73
N ARG A 274 -11.58 2.56 9.41
CA ARG A 274 -12.98 2.17 9.60
C ARG A 274 -13.70 1.99 8.26
N ASN A 275 -13.41 2.85 7.29
CA ASN A 275 -13.94 2.71 5.93
C ASN A 275 -13.57 1.37 5.31
N SER A 276 -12.32 0.95 5.45
CA SER A 276 -11.87 -0.34 4.90
C SER A 276 -12.53 -1.56 5.58
N ARG A 277 -13.09 -1.41 6.79
CA ARG A 277 -13.88 -2.46 7.44
C ARG A 277 -15.25 -2.64 6.79
N HIS A 278 -15.82 -1.60 6.19
CA HIS A 278 -17.03 -1.74 5.40
C HIS A 278 -16.82 -2.64 4.18
N ALA A 279 -15.62 -2.67 3.59
CA ALA A 279 -15.26 -3.56 2.50
C ALA A 279 -15.47 -5.05 2.86
N GLN A 280 -15.26 -5.41 4.11
CA GLN A 280 -15.42 -6.78 4.60
C GLN A 280 -16.88 -7.19 4.74
N ASN A 281 -17.78 -6.22 4.89
CA ASN A 281 -19.23 -6.44 5.03
C ASN A 281 -19.95 -6.50 3.68
N ILE A 282 -19.30 -6.06 2.58
CA ILE A 282 -19.83 -6.19 1.21
C ILE A 282 -19.52 -7.61 0.73
N ALA A 283 -20.16 -8.56 1.36
CA ALA A 283 -19.77 -9.96 1.50
C ALA A 283 -19.95 -10.85 0.26
N SER A 284 -20.24 -10.31 -0.91
CA SER A 284 -20.41 -11.14 -2.11
C SER A 284 -19.10 -11.72 -2.66
N PHE A 285 -17.95 -11.21 -2.23
CA PHE A 285 -16.66 -11.50 -2.85
C PHE A 285 -15.52 -11.79 -1.87
N ARG A 286 -15.80 -11.95 -0.56
CA ARG A 286 -14.76 -12.21 0.44
C ARG A 286 -15.15 -13.29 1.40
N SER A 287 -14.19 -14.17 1.70
CA SER A 287 -14.31 -15.08 2.81
C SER A 287 -14.28 -14.33 4.15
N GLY A 288 -15.19 -14.70 5.05
CA GLY A 288 -15.14 -14.26 6.44
C GLY A 288 -14.09 -14.99 7.30
N ALA A 289 -13.21 -15.76 6.68
CA ALA A 289 -12.22 -16.58 7.36
C ALA A 289 -10.84 -16.49 6.68
N SER A 290 -9.79 -16.88 7.40
CA SER A 290 -8.42 -17.00 6.88
C SER A 290 -8.24 -18.30 6.07
N ASP A 291 -9.14 -18.55 5.14
CA ASP A 291 -9.16 -19.74 4.30
C ASP A 291 -8.22 -19.64 3.10
N ILE A 292 -7.90 -20.79 2.55
CA ILE A 292 -7.09 -20.92 1.34
C ILE A 292 -7.77 -21.84 0.35
N SER A 293 -7.69 -21.53 -0.93
CA SER A 293 -8.20 -22.37 -2.03
C SER A 293 -7.23 -22.46 -3.18
N ASP A 294 -7.37 -23.54 -3.96
CA ASP A 294 -6.71 -23.70 -5.24
C ASP A 294 -7.57 -23.04 -6.35
N GLY A 295 -7.15 -21.85 -6.78
CA GLY A 295 -7.80 -21.09 -7.85
C GLY A 295 -9.10 -20.36 -7.49
N GLY A 296 -9.70 -20.59 -6.32
CA GLY A 296 -10.97 -19.97 -5.92
C GLY A 296 -10.86 -18.47 -5.61
N ARG A 297 -11.74 -17.64 -6.16
CA ARG A 297 -11.71 -16.17 -5.98
C ARG A 297 -12.38 -15.68 -4.70
N PHE A 298 -13.04 -16.56 -3.92
CA PHE A 298 -13.77 -16.18 -2.71
C PHE A 298 -12.98 -16.39 -1.41
N SER A 299 -11.79 -16.99 -1.49
CA SER A 299 -10.93 -17.25 -0.34
C SER A 299 -10.04 -16.04 -0.01
N ALA A 300 -9.65 -15.91 1.25
CA ALA A 300 -8.68 -14.89 1.70
C ALA A 300 -7.31 -15.08 1.06
N LEU A 301 -6.93 -16.35 0.87
CA LEU A 301 -5.71 -16.78 0.18
C LEU A 301 -6.06 -17.66 -1.02
N ARG A 302 -5.40 -17.42 -2.13
CA ARG A 302 -5.61 -18.17 -3.36
C ARG A 302 -4.28 -18.67 -3.88
N ARG A 303 -4.14 -19.99 -4.03
CA ARG A 303 -2.98 -20.59 -4.70
C ARG A 303 -3.22 -20.60 -6.19
N LEU A 304 -2.23 -20.20 -6.93
CA LEU A 304 -2.20 -20.14 -8.38
C LEU A 304 -0.91 -20.76 -8.88
N GLU A 305 -0.95 -21.27 -10.09
CA GLU A 305 0.20 -21.72 -10.85
C GLU A 305 0.15 -21.10 -12.23
N GLU A 306 1.22 -20.48 -12.66
CA GLU A 306 1.35 -19.88 -13.97
C GLU A 306 2.73 -20.27 -14.52
N ASP A 307 2.74 -20.92 -15.68
CA ASP A 307 3.96 -21.40 -16.33
C ASP A 307 4.86 -22.27 -15.43
N GLY A 308 4.25 -23.11 -14.59
CA GLY A 308 4.95 -23.98 -13.64
C GLY A 308 5.50 -23.26 -12.42
N THR A 309 5.21 -21.97 -12.24
CA THR A 309 5.63 -21.20 -11.07
C THR A 309 4.42 -21.00 -10.14
N PRO A 310 4.40 -21.64 -8.96
CA PRO A 310 3.33 -21.42 -8.00
C PRO A 310 3.49 -20.07 -7.30
N ARG A 311 2.36 -19.40 -7.09
CA ARG A 311 2.25 -18.16 -6.32
C ARG A 311 1.06 -18.23 -5.37
N VAL A 312 1.10 -17.44 -4.32
CA VAL A 312 -0.03 -17.24 -3.41
C VAL A 312 -0.48 -15.79 -3.50
N GLU A 313 -1.75 -15.60 -3.75
CA GLU A 313 -2.42 -14.30 -3.76
C GLU A 313 -3.07 -14.06 -2.40
N LEU A 314 -2.70 -12.96 -1.75
CA LEU A 314 -3.38 -12.42 -0.57
C LEU A 314 -4.42 -11.41 -1.05
N ARG A 315 -5.71 -11.75 -0.85
CA ARG A 315 -6.85 -11.01 -1.42
C ARG A 315 -7.51 -10.01 -0.49
N THR A 316 -7.10 -9.98 0.76
CA THR A 316 -7.72 -9.18 1.82
C THR A 316 -7.25 -7.72 1.94
N PRO A 317 -6.05 -7.33 1.50
CA PRO A 317 -5.64 -5.95 1.59
C PRO A 317 -6.58 -5.04 0.79
N THR A 318 -6.93 -3.90 1.38
CA THR A 318 -7.67 -2.83 0.71
C THR A 318 -6.71 -1.83 0.06
N SER A 319 -7.18 -1.11 -0.96
CA SER A 319 -6.34 -0.18 -1.72
C SER A 319 -5.77 0.98 -0.90
N ASP A 320 -6.27 1.23 0.32
CA ASP A 320 -5.74 2.22 1.27
C ASP A 320 -4.68 1.64 2.23
N ALA A 321 -4.38 0.34 2.17
CA ALA A 321 -3.32 -0.26 2.98
C ALA A 321 -1.94 0.35 2.68
N ASN A 322 -1.13 0.57 3.71
CA ASN A 322 0.26 0.99 3.51
C ASN A 322 1.06 -0.18 2.90
N PRO A 323 1.56 -0.08 1.65
CA PRO A 323 2.18 -1.20 0.96
C PRO A 323 3.46 -1.69 1.64
N TYR A 324 4.22 -0.79 2.25
CA TYR A 324 5.46 -1.15 2.97
C TYR A 324 5.17 -1.98 4.19
N LEU A 325 4.16 -1.58 5.00
CA LEU A 325 3.79 -2.30 6.20
C LEU A 325 3.13 -3.65 5.88
N ALA A 326 2.25 -3.69 4.87
CA ALA A 326 1.60 -4.92 4.44
C ALA A 326 2.62 -5.95 3.95
N ILE A 327 3.54 -5.55 3.05
CA ILE A 327 4.58 -6.43 2.52
C ILE A 327 5.57 -6.85 3.61
N LEU A 328 5.97 -5.94 4.49
CA LEU A 328 6.84 -6.23 5.63
C LEU A 328 6.29 -7.38 6.47
N LEU A 329 5.01 -7.31 6.86
CA LEU A 329 4.40 -8.34 7.71
C LEU A 329 4.16 -9.64 6.97
N VAL A 330 3.85 -9.61 5.67
CA VAL A 330 3.80 -10.82 4.84
C VAL A 330 5.15 -11.54 4.86
N LEU A 331 6.24 -10.81 4.62
CA LEU A 331 7.60 -11.40 4.64
C LEU A 331 7.99 -11.90 6.03
N ALA A 332 7.66 -11.15 7.09
CA ALA A 332 7.90 -11.57 8.45
C ALA A 332 7.15 -12.87 8.79
N GLY A 333 5.87 -12.96 8.38
CA GLY A 333 5.07 -14.16 8.52
C GLY A 333 5.69 -15.37 7.78
N MET A 334 6.13 -15.17 6.56
CA MET A 334 6.82 -16.20 5.77
C MET A 334 8.13 -16.66 6.41
N ASN A 335 8.85 -15.74 7.05
CA ASN A 335 10.11 -16.04 7.72
C ASN A 335 9.91 -16.83 9.03
N THR A 336 8.79 -16.62 9.72
CA THR A 336 8.46 -17.32 10.97
C THR A 336 7.69 -18.62 10.75
N ALA A 337 7.04 -18.80 9.59
CA ALA A 337 6.27 -19.99 9.28
C ALA A 337 7.17 -21.23 9.21
N ALA A 338 6.87 -22.22 10.01
CA ALA A 338 7.52 -23.53 9.90
C ALA A 338 7.13 -24.18 8.57
N ALA A 339 8.05 -24.96 7.99
CA ALA A 339 7.72 -25.86 6.90
C ALA A 339 6.75 -26.92 7.42
N SER A 340 5.45 -26.73 7.20
CA SER A 340 4.40 -27.67 7.57
C SER A 340 3.83 -28.31 6.30
N ASP A 341 3.55 -29.59 6.33
CA ASP A 341 2.90 -30.32 5.23
C ASP A 341 1.39 -30.04 5.15
N ALA A 342 0.79 -29.47 6.18
CA ALA A 342 -0.62 -29.17 6.25
C ALA A 342 -0.87 -27.68 6.43
N PHE A 343 -1.91 -27.16 5.78
CA PHE A 343 -2.43 -25.84 6.09
C PHE A 343 -3.16 -25.88 7.43
N PRO A 344 -2.96 -24.88 8.28
CA PRO A 344 -3.76 -24.77 9.50
C PRO A 344 -5.25 -24.58 9.16
N GLU A 345 -6.14 -25.05 10.05
CA GLU A 345 -7.59 -24.88 9.88
C GLU A 345 -7.99 -23.40 9.76
N PRO A 346 -8.94 -23.04 8.86
CA PRO A 346 -9.42 -21.67 8.74
C PRO A 346 -9.99 -21.14 10.05
N ARG A 347 -9.76 -19.85 10.33
CA ARG A 347 -10.35 -19.15 11.48
C ARG A 347 -11.19 -17.99 10.99
N PRO A 348 -12.32 -17.68 11.67
CA PRO A 348 -13.07 -16.46 11.41
C PRO A 348 -12.16 -15.25 11.54
N LEU A 349 -12.26 -14.31 10.59
CA LEU A 349 -11.57 -13.02 10.68
C LEU A 349 -12.39 -12.07 11.54
N ASP A 350 -11.71 -11.34 12.42
CA ASP A 350 -12.35 -10.29 13.21
C ASP A 350 -12.26 -8.96 12.45
N PHE A 351 -13.41 -8.47 12.02
CA PHE A 351 -13.54 -7.22 11.28
C PHE A 351 -13.81 -6.01 12.18
N ASP A 352 -13.91 -6.18 13.49
CA ASP A 352 -14.01 -5.07 14.41
C ASP A 352 -12.70 -4.26 14.42
N PHE A 353 -12.81 -2.94 14.24
CA PHE A 353 -11.65 -2.08 14.11
C PHE A 353 -10.87 -1.96 15.43
N ALA A 354 -11.57 -1.87 16.56
CA ALA A 354 -10.92 -1.75 17.87
C ALA A 354 -10.23 -3.06 18.27
N ASN A 355 -10.87 -4.20 18.03
CA ASN A 355 -10.26 -5.52 18.25
C ASN A 355 -9.01 -5.72 17.40
N SER A 356 -9.04 -5.30 16.13
CA SER A 356 -7.88 -5.42 15.25
C SER A 356 -6.70 -4.55 15.70
N ILE A 357 -6.96 -3.38 16.30
CA ILE A 357 -5.89 -2.54 16.87
C ILE A 357 -5.25 -3.26 18.06
N THR A 358 -6.07 -3.86 18.92
CA THR A 358 -5.59 -4.63 20.08
C THR A 358 -4.79 -5.85 19.62
N ALA A 359 -5.32 -6.61 18.65
CA ALA A 359 -4.64 -7.77 18.09
C ALA A 359 -3.28 -7.41 17.49
N PHE A 360 -3.19 -6.30 16.75
CA PHE A 360 -1.92 -5.82 16.20
C PHE A 360 -0.92 -5.44 17.30
N GLU A 361 -1.37 -4.71 18.33
CA GLU A 361 -0.48 -4.30 19.43
C GLU A 361 0.05 -5.49 20.22
N GLU A 362 -0.76 -6.55 20.37
CA GLU A 362 -0.39 -7.81 21.05
C GLU A 362 0.29 -8.82 20.11
N SER A 363 0.33 -8.54 18.81
CA SER A 363 0.84 -9.45 17.79
C SER A 363 2.31 -9.81 18.02
N ARG A 364 2.57 -11.11 18.11
CA ARG A 364 3.94 -11.63 18.15
C ARG A 364 4.66 -11.41 16.81
N LEU A 365 3.90 -11.50 15.71
CA LEU A 365 4.43 -11.25 14.38
C LEU A 365 4.88 -9.79 14.23
N ALA A 366 4.05 -8.83 14.60
CA ALA A 366 4.38 -7.42 14.50
C ALA A 366 5.59 -7.05 15.37
N ARG A 367 5.66 -7.56 16.60
CA ARG A 367 6.78 -7.32 17.54
C ARG A 367 8.09 -8.02 17.12
N ALA A 368 8.02 -9.12 16.39
CA ALA A 368 9.21 -9.75 15.82
C ALA A 368 9.75 -8.98 14.59
N ALA A 369 8.88 -8.30 13.87
CA ALA A 369 9.21 -7.59 12.64
C ALA A 369 9.59 -6.11 12.87
N LEU A 370 9.00 -5.47 13.86
CA LEU A 370 9.08 -4.04 14.15
C LEU A 370 9.55 -3.78 15.59
N PRO A 371 10.22 -2.65 15.86
CA PRO A 371 10.47 -2.21 17.22
C PRO A 371 9.17 -2.05 18.03
N ASP A 372 9.21 -2.36 19.33
CA ASP A 372 8.05 -2.20 20.23
C ASP A 372 7.49 -0.77 20.23
N GLU A 373 8.35 0.23 20.13
CA GLU A 373 7.94 1.63 20.00
C GLU A 373 7.10 1.86 18.73
N THR A 374 7.51 1.31 17.61
CA THR A 374 6.78 1.40 16.33
C THR A 374 5.40 0.78 16.43
N VAL A 375 5.30 -0.43 17.00
CA VAL A 375 4.01 -1.12 17.21
C VAL A 375 3.09 -0.27 18.09
N SER A 376 3.61 0.24 19.20
CA SER A 376 2.83 1.04 20.17
C SER A 376 2.37 2.37 19.57
N LEU A 377 3.25 3.06 18.83
CA LEU A 377 2.92 4.33 18.16
C LEU A 377 1.86 4.14 17.07
N TYR A 378 2.00 3.12 16.24
CA TYR A 378 1.02 2.83 15.19
C TYR A 378 -0.34 2.45 15.79
N ALA A 379 -0.39 1.57 16.79
CA ALA A 379 -1.61 1.23 17.50
C ALA A 379 -2.28 2.45 18.17
N SER A 380 -1.48 3.32 18.78
CA SER A 380 -1.98 4.56 19.40
C SER A 380 -2.61 5.51 18.36
N MET A 381 -1.96 5.67 17.21
CA MET A 381 -2.49 6.45 16.10
C MET A 381 -3.83 5.86 15.61
N LYS A 382 -3.91 4.55 15.43
CA LYS A 382 -5.14 3.88 14.99
C LYS A 382 -6.28 3.97 16.01
N ARG A 383 -5.98 3.97 17.31
CA ARG A 383 -7.00 4.26 18.35
C ARG A 383 -7.54 5.68 18.25
N HIS A 384 -6.66 6.66 18.02
CA HIS A 384 -7.10 8.04 17.77
C HIS A 384 -8.00 8.12 16.55
N GLU A 385 -7.62 7.45 15.44
CA GLU A 385 -8.43 7.39 14.23
C GLU A 385 -9.78 6.71 14.45
N ALA A 386 -9.84 5.65 15.26
CA ALA A 386 -11.09 5.01 15.65
C ALA A 386 -12.03 5.97 16.42
N GLN A 387 -11.46 6.77 17.33
CA GLN A 387 -12.21 7.81 18.05
C GLN A 387 -12.72 8.89 17.08
N LYS A 388 -11.87 9.37 16.16
CA LYS A 388 -12.25 10.36 15.16
C LYS A 388 -13.28 9.83 14.19
N ALA A 389 -13.15 8.57 13.75
CA ALA A 389 -14.15 7.91 12.93
C ALA A 389 -15.54 7.89 13.58
N ALA A 390 -15.61 7.69 14.90
CA ALA A 390 -16.87 7.68 15.64
C ALA A 390 -17.59 9.04 15.68
N GLU A 391 -16.87 10.15 15.43
CA GLU A 391 -17.45 11.50 15.34
C GLU A 391 -18.22 11.74 14.03
N PHE A 392 -17.98 10.96 12.98
CA PHE A 392 -18.71 11.07 11.72
C PHE A 392 -20.11 10.45 11.86
N ALA A 393 -21.14 11.27 11.64
CA ALA A 393 -22.54 10.86 11.78
C ALA A 393 -22.98 9.88 10.68
N THR A 394 -22.36 9.93 9.50
CA THR A 394 -22.72 9.11 8.33
C THR A 394 -21.47 8.59 7.62
N PHE A 395 -21.67 7.52 6.84
CA PHE A 395 -20.64 6.99 5.94
C PHE A 395 -20.13 8.06 4.96
N GLU A 396 -21.04 8.85 4.38
CA GLU A 396 -20.72 9.89 3.39
C GLU A 396 -19.86 11.00 4.02
N ALA A 397 -20.08 11.34 5.29
CA ALA A 397 -19.26 12.33 6.00
C ALA A 397 -17.82 11.81 6.21
N GLU A 398 -17.65 10.56 6.64
CA GLU A 398 -16.34 9.93 6.77
C GLU A 398 -15.65 9.79 5.41
N ARG A 399 -16.36 9.27 4.40
CA ARG A 399 -15.89 9.18 3.03
C ARG A 399 -15.39 10.53 2.52
N GLY A 400 -16.18 11.59 2.70
CA GLY A 400 -15.80 12.95 2.27
C GLY A 400 -14.53 13.47 2.95
N ALA A 401 -14.24 13.06 4.20
CA ALA A 401 -13.00 13.38 4.89
C ALA A 401 -11.82 12.59 4.31
N LEU A 402 -11.99 11.28 4.09
CA LEU A 402 -10.95 10.41 3.51
C LEU A 402 -10.57 10.81 2.09
N LEU A 403 -11.54 11.16 1.24
CA LEU A 403 -11.30 11.61 -0.13
C LEU A 403 -10.42 12.87 -0.25
N LYS A 404 -10.26 13.64 0.82
CA LYS A 404 -9.36 14.81 0.84
C LYS A 404 -7.91 14.41 1.05
N VAL A 405 -7.66 13.20 1.55
CA VAL A 405 -6.34 12.74 1.97
C VAL A 405 -5.92 11.49 1.19
N LEU A 406 -6.79 10.50 1.08
CA LEU A 406 -6.63 9.24 0.36
C LEU A 406 -7.31 9.29 -1.01
#